data_a48edb5d60c1e21ad7e85ff73cadea8e
#
_entry.id   a48edb5d60c1e21ad7e85ff73cadea8e
#
_cell.length_a   1.000
_cell.length_b   1.000
_cell.length_c   1.000
_cell.angle_alpha   90.00
_cell.angle_beta   90.00
_cell.angle_gamma   90.00
#
_symmetry.space_group_name_H-M   'P 1'
#
loop_
_entity.id
_entity.type
_entity.pdbx_description
1 polymer ?
#
loop_
_entity_poly.entity_id
_entity_poly.type
_entity_poly.pdbx_seq_one_letter_code
_entity_poly.pdbx_strand_id
1 'polypeptide(L)'
;MTEPQPAAAPQPLTEAEDKQWASFAHFGNILSFIVPLILWLVFKDRGAKTNVEGKEALNWGINVVGIIVGGNILNFILGFIPVIGWILVLLLTLVIWAVVICNIIFAIMGGVKVNGGGSYRYPVNIRWIK
;
A
#
# COMPACT_ATOMS: atom_id res chain seq x y z
N MET A 1 -2.69 -1.77 -49.03
CA MET A 1 -1.72 -1.46 -47.99
C MET A 1 -2.41 -0.70 -46.87
N THR A 2 -2.47 -1.31 -45.73
CA THR A 2 -3.15 -0.71 -44.60
C THR A 2 -2.24 0.30 -43.91
N GLU A 3 -2.76 1.49 -43.64
CA GLU A 3 -2.03 2.46 -42.83
C GLU A 3 -1.76 1.90 -41.44
N PRO A 4 -0.57 2.19 -40.86
CA PRO A 4 -0.35 1.80 -39.45
C PRO A 4 -1.40 2.44 -38.57
N GLN A 5 -2.13 1.63 -37.85
CA GLN A 5 -3.10 2.16 -36.90
C GLN A 5 -2.35 2.89 -35.79
N PRO A 6 -2.87 4.05 -35.32
CA PRO A 6 -2.32 4.68 -34.16
C PRO A 6 -2.37 3.69 -32.99
N ALA A 7 -1.38 3.79 -32.09
CA ALA A 7 -1.37 2.96 -30.90
C ALA A 7 -2.74 3.04 -30.21
N ALA A 8 -3.40 1.92 -30.05
CA ALA A 8 -4.69 1.87 -29.42
C ALA A 8 -4.55 2.39 -27.98
N ALA A 9 -5.52 3.19 -27.54
CA ALA A 9 -5.63 3.52 -26.14
C ALA A 9 -5.69 2.23 -25.30
N PRO A 10 -5.14 2.21 -24.06
CA PRO A 10 -5.22 1.03 -23.21
C PRO A 10 -6.68 0.58 -23.09
N GLN A 11 -6.91 -0.69 -23.30
CA GLN A 11 -8.26 -1.22 -23.18
C GLN A 11 -8.73 -1.16 -21.73
N PRO A 12 -9.96 -0.71 -21.51
CA PRO A 12 -10.51 -0.72 -20.15
C PRO A 12 -10.55 -2.15 -19.60
N LEU A 13 -10.28 -2.28 -18.31
CA LEU A 13 -10.51 -3.52 -17.60
C LEU A 13 -12.00 -3.79 -17.55
N THR A 14 -12.38 -5.06 -17.58
CA THR A 14 -13.76 -5.43 -17.25
C THR A 14 -14.03 -5.08 -15.79
N GLU A 15 -15.30 -4.96 -15.43
CA GLU A 15 -15.68 -4.69 -14.04
C GLU A 15 -15.08 -5.73 -13.07
N ALA A 16 -15.10 -7.00 -13.45
CA ALA A 16 -14.53 -8.07 -12.65
C ALA A 16 -13.01 -7.96 -12.52
N GLU A 17 -12.32 -7.65 -13.61
CA GLU A 17 -10.86 -7.45 -13.60
C GLU A 17 -10.47 -6.24 -12.76
N ASP A 18 -11.18 -5.13 -12.91
CA ASP A 18 -10.90 -3.90 -12.15
C ASP A 18 -11.06 -4.16 -10.65
N LYS A 19 -12.12 -4.84 -10.25
CA LYS A 19 -12.33 -5.25 -8.86
C LYS A 19 -11.21 -6.17 -8.36
N GLN A 20 -10.79 -7.12 -9.15
CA GLN A 20 -9.74 -8.07 -8.79
C GLN A 20 -8.39 -7.39 -8.58
N TRP A 21 -7.97 -6.56 -9.52
CA TRP A 21 -6.70 -5.85 -9.39
C TRP A 21 -6.72 -4.83 -8.27
N ALA A 22 -7.85 -4.15 -8.07
CA ALA A 22 -8.05 -3.24 -6.95
C ALA A 22 -7.90 -3.97 -5.61
N SER A 23 -8.48 -5.15 -5.47
CA SER A 23 -8.35 -5.95 -4.24
C SER A 23 -6.92 -6.44 -4.04
N PHE A 24 -6.23 -6.85 -5.11
CA PHE A 24 -4.83 -7.27 -5.04
C PHE A 24 -3.90 -6.13 -4.63
N ALA A 25 -4.23 -4.89 -4.97
CA ALA A 25 -3.46 -3.75 -4.50
C ALA A 25 -3.45 -3.68 -2.97
N HIS A 26 -4.58 -3.91 -2.33
CA HIS A 26 -4.63 -3.95 -0.87
C HIS A 26 -3.91 -5.18 -0.30
N PHE A 27 -4.20 -6.38 -0.80
CA PHE A 27 -3.53 -7.60 -0.35
C PHE A 27 -2.01 -7.53 -0.54
N GLY A 28 -1.57 -6.89 -1.61
CA GLY A 28 -0.15 -6.74 -1.91
C GLY A 28 0.64 -5.99 -0.86
N ASN A 29 0.00 -5.13 -0.08
CA ASN A 29 0.65 -4.42 1.03
C ASN A 29 1.15 -5.37 2.13
N ILE A 30 0.69 -6.60 2.20
CA ILE A 30 1.26 -7.61 3.10
C ILE A 30 2.73 -7.85 2.77
N LEU A 31 3.06 -7.84 1.48
CA LEU A 31 4.44 -8.03 1.01
C LEU A 31 5.22 -6.73 1.02
N SER A 32 4.69 -5.67 0.41
CA SER A 32 5.36 -4.38 0.29
C SER A 32 4.45 -3.39 -0.45
N PHE A 33 4.72 -2.09 -0.26
CA PHE A 33 4.09 -1.01 -1.04
C PHE A 33 4.39 -1.12 -2.54
N ILE A 34 5.42 -1.87 -2.92
CA ILE A 34 5.82 -2.06 -4.32
C ILE A 34 4.70 -2.73 -5.11
N VAL A 35 3.97 -3.67 -4.50
CA VAL A 35 2.86 -4.36 -5.17
C VAL A 35 1.75 -3.38 -5.57
N PRO A 36 1.16 -2.59 -4.67
CA PRO A 36 0.17 -1.59 -5.10
C PRO A 36 0.76 -0.52 -6.02
N LEU A 37 2.04 -0.18 -5.89
CA LEU A 37 2.70 0.75 -6.79
C LEU A 37 2.68 0.23 -8.23
N ILE A 38 3.11 -1.01 -8.44
CA ILE A 38 3.14 -1.62 -9.76
C ILE A 38 1.73 -1.74 -10.33
N LEU A 39 0.79 -2.26 -9.55
CA LEU A 39 -0.59 -2.45 -10.00
C LEU A 39 -1.25 -1.10 -10.36
N TRP A 40 -1.03 -0.09 -9.55
CA TRP A 40 -1.57 1.24 -9.83
C TRP A 40 -0.97 1.84 -11.10
N LEU A 41 0.35 1.78 -11.27
CA LEU A 41 1.01 2.32 -12.45
C LEU A 41 0.57 1.62 -13.73
N VAL A 42 0.36 0.30 -13.68
CA VAL A 42 -0.02 -0.50 -14.85
C VAL A 42 -1.49 -0.28 -15.22
N PHE A 43 -2.38 -0.20 -14.23
CA PHE A 43 -3.82 -0.27 -14.47
C PHE A 43 -4.59 1.02 -14.20
N LYS A 44 -3.97 2.08 -13.69
CA LYS A 44 -4.68 3.31 -13.30
C LYS A 44 -5.50 3.94 -14.42
N ASP A 45 -5.03 3.83 -15.66
CA ASP A 45 -5.70 4.39 -16.82
C ASP A 45 -6.69 3.42 -17.46
N ARG A 46 -6.78 2.18 -16.95
CA ARG A 46 -7.62 1.12 -17.49
C ARG A 46 -8.77 0.74 -16.58
N GLY A 47 -8.72 1.11 -15.30
CA GLY A 47 -9.75 0.80 -14.33
C GLY A 47 -9.87 1.88 -13.28
N ALA A 48 -11.06 2.49 -13.17
CA ALA A 48 -11.32 3.55 -12.21
C ALA A 48 -11.19 3.04 -10.78
N LYS A 49 -11.65 1.82 -10.52
CA LYS A 49 -11.58 1.23 -9.18
C LYS A 49 -10.13 0.92 -8.79
N THR A 50 -9.35 0.34 -9.69
CA THR A 50 -7.92 0.10 -9.45
C THR A 50 -7.17 1.41 -9.26
N ASN A 51 -7.54 2.47 -9.97
CA ASN A 51 -6.92 3.78 -9.77
C ASN A 51 -7.17 4.30 -8.35
N VAL A 52 -8.39 4.26 -7.87
CA VAL A 52 -8.77 4.77 -6.54
C VAL A 52 -8.17 3.90 -5.44
N GLU A 53 -8.41 2.60 -5.51
CA GLU A 53 -7.97 1.67 -4.47
C GLU A 53 -6.46 1.48 -4.48
N GLY A 54 -5.85 1.47 -5.66
CA GLY A 54 -4.41 1.37 -5.80
C GLY A 54 -3.68 2.56 -5.17
N LYS A 55 -4.19 3.78 -5.37
CA LYS A 55 -3.63 4.97 -4.71
C LYS A 55 -3.76 4.88 -3.20
N GLU A 56 -4.92 4.48 -2.71
CA GLU A 56 -5.15 4.35 -1.27
C GLU A 56 -4.21 3.32 -0.65
N ALA A 57 -4.09 2.16 -1.27
CA ALA A 57 -3.18 1.10 -0.82
C ALA A 57 -1.71 1.53 -0.90
N LEU A 58 -1.33 2.21 -1.97
CA LEU A 58 0.03 2.70 -2.15
C LEU A 58 0.39 3.73 -1.08
N ASN A 59 -0.47 4.70 -0.83
CA ASN A 59 -0.25 5.71 0.21
C ASN A 59 -0.08 5.06 1.58
N TRP A 60 -0.93 4.10 1.91
CA TRP A 60 -0.81 3.35 3.16
C TRP A 60 0.54 2.61 3.24
N GLY A 61 0.91 1.91 2.18
CA GLY A 61 2.18 1.18 2.12
C GLY A 61 3.39 2.10 2.27
N ILE A 62 3.37 3.29 1.68
CA ILE A 62 4.42 4.31 1.85
C ILE A 62 4.53 4.72 3.33
N ASN A 63 3.40 4.97 3.97
CA ASN A 63 3.37 5.34 5.39
C ASN A 63 3.94 4.22 6.26
N VAL A 64 3.56 2.98 6.01
CA VAL A 64 4.07 1.82 6.76
C VAL A 64 5.58 1.68 6.61
N VAL A 65 6.08 1.73 5.39
CA VAL A 65 7.53 1.63 5.13
C VAL A 65 8.27 2.81 5.77
N GLY A 66 7.70 4.01 5.70
CA GLY A 66 8.27 5.19 6.36
C GLY A 66 8.41 4.99 7.86
N ILE A 67 7.40 4.45 8.52
CA ILE A 67 7.45 4.15 9.95
C ILE A 67 8.50 3.08 10.26
N ILE A 68 8.52 1.99 9.48
CA ILE A 68 9.47 0.90 9.69
C ILE A 68 10.90 1.38 9.51
N VAL A 69 11.20 2.05 8.41
CA VAL A 69 12.55 2.53 8.11
C VAL A 69 12.97 3.64 9.07
N GLY A 70 12.13 4.66 9.23
CA GLY A 70 12.41 5.76 10.16
C GLY A 70 12.52 5.31 11.60
N GLY A 71 11.65 4.41 12.02
CA GLY A 71 11.68 3.83 13.35
C GLY A 71 12.95 3.02 13.62
N ASN A 72 13.42 2.25 12.65
CA ASN A 72 14.66 1.49 12.80
C ASN A 72 15.90 2.38 12.79
N ILE A 73 15.90 3.46 12.01
CA ILE A 73 16.98 4.46 12.07
C ILE A 73 17.02 5.09 13.47
N LEU A 74 15.87 5.47 14.01
CA LEU A 74 15.79 6.03 15.35
C LEU A 74 16.24 5.02 16.40
N ASN A 75 15.86 3.76 16.28
CA ASN A 75 16.32 2.69 17.16
C ASN A 75 17.84 2.55 17.15
N PHE A 76 18.45 2.65 15.99
CA PHE A 76 19.90 2.60 15.86
C PHE A 76 20.56 3.73 16.67
N ILE A 77 20.03 4.95 16.56
CA ILE A 77 20.54 6.10 17.29
C ILE A 77 20.34 5.96 18.79
N LEU A 78 19.12 5.58 19.21
CA LEU A 78 18.78 5.41 20.64
C LEU A 78 19.60 4.31 21.29
N GLY A 79 20.00 3.29 20.55
CA GLY A 79 20.80 2.18 21.04
C GLY A 79 22.16 2.60 21.62
N PHE A 80 22.68 3.77 21.22
CA PHE A 80 23.93 4.32 21.78
C PHE A 80 23.76 4.97 23.16
N ILE A 81 22.53 5.18 23.62
CA ILE A 81 22.23 5.77 24.92
C ILE A 81 21.99 4.62 25.90
N PRO A 82 22.90 4.38 26.86
CA PRO A 82 22.74 3.25 27.80
C PRO A 82 21.49 3.43 28.66
N VAL A 83 20.86 2.33 28.99
CA VAL A 83 19.70 2.16 29.86
C VAL A 83 18.46 2.86 29.30
N ILE A 84 18.37 4.19 29.31
CA ILE A 84 17.19 4.92 28.83
C ILE A 84 16.98 4.69 27.34
N GLY A 85 18.05 4.74 26.54
CA GLY A 85 17.97 4.45 25.10
C GLY A 85 17.50 3.03 24.83
N TRP A 86 17.97 2.07 25.60
CA TRP A 86 17.57 0.66 25.44
C TRP A 86 16.11 0.43 25.77
N ILE A 87 15.59 1.12 26.79
CA ILE A 87 14.16 1.07 27.12
C ILE A 87 13.35 1.66 25.98
N LEU A 88 13.78 2.81 25.43
CA LEU A 88 13.09 3.45 24.31
C LEU A 88 13.15 2.58 23.04
N VAL A 89 14.27 1.89 22.79
CA VAL A 89 14.39 0.94 21.68
C VAL A 89 13.38 -0.18 21.83
N LEU A 90 13.23 -0.73 23.02
CA LEU A 90 12.24 -1.78 23.27
C LEU A 90 10.82 -1.29 22.99
N LEU A 91 10.47 -0.12 23.51
CA LEU A 91 9.12 0.45 23.32
C LEU A 91 8.85 0.76 21.84
N LEU A 92 9.81 1.38 21.15
CA LEU A 92 9.66 1.71 19.72
C LEU A 92 9.59 0.45 18.87
N THR A 93 10.36 -0.57 19.21
CA THR A 93 10.29 -1.86 18.51
C THR A 93 8.91 -2.49 18.63
N LEU A 94 8.29 -2.43 19.81
CA LEU A 94 6.91 -2.90 19.99
C LEU A 94 5.92 -2.11 19.12
N VAL A 95 6.11 -0.79 19.02
CA VAL A 95 5.27 0.05 18.13
C VAL A 95 5.45 -0.35 16.67
N ILE A 96 6.68 -0.56 16.23
CA ILE A 96 6.96 -1.00 14.84
C ILE A 96 6.26 -2.32 14.56
N TRP A 97 6.35 -3.30 15.45
CA TRP A 97 5.66 -4.57 15.29
C TRP A 97 4.14 -4.42 15.28
N ALA A 98 3.59 -3.52 16.11
CA ALA A 98 2.17 -3.22 16.07
C ALA A 98 1.75 -2.65 14.71
N VAL A 99 2.56 -1.78 14.12
CA VAL A 99 2.32 -1.25 12.76
C VAL A 99 2.35 -2.36 11.72
N VAL A 100 3.31 -3.29 11.80
CA VAL A 100 3.39 -4.43 10.88
C VAL A 100 2.13 -5.29 10.98
N ILE A 101 1.69 -5.60 12.18
CA ILE A 101 0.48 -6.39 12.41
C ILE A 101 -0.75 -5.65 11.87
N CYS A 102 -0.89 -4.37 12.15
CA CYS A 102 -1.98 -3.54 11.63
C CYS A 102 -1.96 -3.50 10.10
N ASN A 103 -0.78 -3.41 9.51
CA ASN A 103 -0.65 -3.45 8.04
C ASN A 103 -1.23 -4.74 7.46
N ILE A 104 -0.90 -5.87 8.04
CA ILE A 104 -1.42 -7.17 7.58
C ILE A 104 -2.95 -7.20 7.72
N ILE A 105 -3.47 -6.81 8.87
CA ILE A 105 -4.91 -6.81 9.14
C ILE A 105 -5.64 -5.89 8.16
N PHE A 106 -5.16 -4.67 8.01
CA PHE A 106 -5.82 -3.69 7.12
C PHE A 106 -5.70 -4.07 5.65
N ALA A 107 -4.58 -4.67 5.24
CA ALA A 107 -4.42 -5.17 3.88
C ALA A 107 -5.44 -6.26 3.57
N ILE A 108 -5.65 -7.18 4.49
CA ILE A 108 -6.66 -8.25 4.34
C ILE A 108 -8.07 -7.64 4.33
N MET A 109 -8.37 -6.75 5.26
CA MET A 109 -9.68 -6.09 5.33
C MET A 109 -9.98 -5.31 4.05
N GLY A 110 -8.98 -4.57 3.56
CA GLY A 110 -9.12 -3.80 2.33
C GLY A 110 -9.35 -4.69 1.13
N GLY A 111 -8.54 -5.72 0.97
CA GLY A 111 -8.66 -6.66 -0.13
C GLY A 111 -10.01 -7.39 -0.14
N VAL A 112 -10.46 -7.86 1.02
CA VAL A 112 -11.74 -8.54 1.15
C VAL A 112 -12.91 -7.60 0.84
N LYS A 113 -12.88 -6.39 1.38
CA LYS A 113 -13.95 -5.41 1.15
C LYS A 113 -14.06 -5.02 -0.32
N VAL A 114 -12.94 -4.75 -0.96
CA VAL A 114 -12.90 -4.38 -2.39
C VAL A 114 -13.31 -5.55 -3.26
N ASN A 115 -12.87 -6.76 -2.94
CA ASN A 115 -13.27 -7.96 -3.67
C ASN A 115 -14.78 -8.23 -3.57
N GLY A 116 -15.39 -7.82 -2.48
CA GLY A 116 -16.85 -7.87 -2.29
C GLY A 116 -17.62 -6.76 -3.00
N GLY A 117 -16.94 -5.87 -3.74
CA GLY A 117 -17.56 -4.77 -4.47
C GLY A 117 -17.55 -3.43 -3.74
N GLY A 118 -17.01 -3.37 -2.52
CA GLY A 118 -16.90 -2.14 -1.75
C GLY A 118 -15.65 -1.33 -2.07
N SER A 119 -15.48 -0.25 -1.33
CA SER A 119 -14.28 0.59 -1.35
C SER A 119 -13.69 0.61 0.06
N TYR A 120 -12.37 0.65 0.14
CA TYR A 120 -11.69 0.64 1.43
C TYR A 120 -10.83 1.89 1.63
N ARG A 121 -11.02 2.54 2.76
CA ARG A 121 -10.20 3.68 3.19
C ARG A 121 -9.53 3.30 4.51
N TYR A 122 -8.20 3.39 4.54
CA TYR A 122 -7.46 3.12 5.76
C TYR A 122 -7.80 4.18 6.81
N PRO A 123 -8.01 3.78 8.08
CA PRO A 123 -8.46 4.72 9.13
C PRO A 123 -7.51 5.89 9.35
N VAL A 124 -6.20 5.63 9.23
CA VAL A 124 -5.16 6.65 9.33
C VAL A 124 -4.27 6.50 8.11
N ASN A 125 -4.25 7.49 7.23
CA ASN A 125 -3.48 7.39 6.00
C ASN A 125 -3.11 8.79 5.52
N ILE A 126 -1.83 9.09 5.48
CA ILE A 126 -1.36 10.31 4.84
C ILE A 126 -1.31 10.03 3.34
N ARG A 127 -2.11 10.78 2.59
CA ARG A 127 -2.26 10.56 1.15
C ARG A 127 -1.30 11.45 0.39
N TRP A 128 -0.09 10.92 0.17
CA TRP A 128 0.97 11.61 -0.58
C TRP A 128 0.60 11.74 -2.07
N ILE A 129 -0.02 10.71 -2.62
CA ILE A 129 -0.47 10.66 -4.00
C ILE A 129 -1.98 10.91 -4.00
N LYS A 130 -2.39 12.01 -4.61
CA LYS A 130 -3.81 12.44 -4.61
C LYS A 130 -4.52 12.16 -5.95
#